data_4d619e986dd128a1dac35de26339124e
#
_entry.id   4d619e986dd128a1dac35de26339124e
#
_cell.length_a   1.000
_cell.length_b   1.000
_cell.length_c   1.000
_cell.angle_alpha   90.00
_cell.angle_beta   90.00
_cell.angle_gamma   90.00
#
_symmetry.space_group_name_H-M   'P 1'
#
loop_
_entity.id
_entity.type
_entity.pdbx_description
1 polymer ?
#
loop_
_entity_poly.entity_id
_entity_poly.type
_entity_poly.pdbx_seq_one_letter_code
_entity_poly.pdbx_strand_id
1 'polypeptide(L)'
;MTESLRPAAARRGLTDTALKGIAVVSMVLDHIYYFFGYTGCIPTWCSMVGRLAAPLFLFCLVEGFVHTSNRKKYFFRVWVLAAPMGLLLFFMRYGGWFTRPDGFYPENSMLSTFVLLLLFYQGFEWIASRRASKVVLGLALVVFLVLWPQLAGRCTLLFPQ
;
A
#
# COMPACT_ATOMS: atom_id res chain seq x y z
N MET A 1 -55.39 8.44 3.61
CA MET A 1 -54.54 7.26 3.86
C MET A 1 -53.09 7.68 3.52
N THR A 2 -52.38 8.24 4.45
CA THR A 2 -50.99 8.71 4.30
C THR A 2 -50.11 7.61 4.86
N GLU A 3 -49.58 6.79 3.99
CA GLU A 3 -48.57 5.79 4.32
C GLU A 3 -47.24 6.51 4.64
N SER A 4 -46.90 6.58 5.92
CA SER A 4 -45.69 7.15 6.41
C SER A 4 -44.49 6.32 5.88
N LEU A 5 -43.76 6.87 4.92
CA LEU A 5 -42.47 6.35 4.50
C LEU A 5 -41.52 6.29 5.72
N ARG A 6 -41.38 5.09 6.29
CA ARG A 6 -40.35 4.82 7.31
C ARG A 6 -39.00 5.12 6.67
N PRO A 7 -38.19 5.98 7.29
CA PRO A 7 -36.83 6.18 6.82
C PRO A 7 -36.11 4.83 6.87
N ALA A 8 -35.55 4.42 5.73
CA ALA A 8 -34.77 3.21 5.61
C ALA A 8 -33.71 3.22 6.73
N ALA A 9 -33.75 2.21 7.58
CA ALA A 9 -32.80 2.06 8.67
C ALA A 9 -31.39 2.18 8.08
N ALA A 10 -30.68 3.25 8.43
CA ALA A 10 -29.31 3.47 8.03
C ALA A 10 -28.52 2.23 8.43
N ARG A 11 -28.05 1.46 7.43
CA ARG A 11 -27.19 0.30 7.66
C ARG A 11 -26.01 0.81 8.47
N ARG A 12 -25.90 0.40 9.71
CA ARG A 12 -24.78 0.69 10.59
C ARG A 12 -23.55 -0.05 10.04
N GLY A 13 -22.94 0.50 8.99
CA GLY A 13 -21.63 0.08 8.51
C GLY A 13 -20.54 0.63 9.43
N LEU A 14 -19.37 0.02 9.39
CA LEU A 14 -18.19 0.57 10.04
C LEU A 14 -17.88 1.96 9.44
N THR A 15 -17.61 2.92 10.30
CA THR A 15 -17.16 4.25 9.83
C THR A 15 -15.76 4.13 9.23
N ASP A 16 -15.43 4.99 8.26
CA ASP A 16 -14.09 5.05 7.66
C ASP A 16 -12.99 5.17 8.73
N THR A 17 -13.22 5.95 9.77
CA THR A 17 -12.29 6.08 10.91
C THR A 17 -12.13 4.77 11.69
N ALA A 18 -13.23 4.04 11.93
CA ALA A 18 -13.17 2.75 12.61
C ALA A 18 -12.41 1.70 11.79
N LEU A 19 -12.64 1.68 10.46
CA LEU A 19 -11.94 0.79 9.54
C LEU A 19 -10.42 1.05 9.54
N LYS A 20 -10.03 2.31 9.49
CA LYS A 20 -8.62 2.73 9.60
C LYS A 20 -8.02 2.35 10.95
N GLY A 21 -8.78 2.50 12.05
CA GLY A 21 -8.35 2.08 13.38
C GLY A 21 -8.08 0.58 13.45
N ILE A 22 -8.97 -0.26 12.91
CA ILE A 22 -8.79 -1.72 12.84
C ILE A 22 -7.55 -2.05 12.01
N ALA A 23 -7.34 -1.40 10.87
CA ALA A 23 -6.19 -1.61 10.01
C ALA A 23 -4.87 -1.27 10.73
N VAL A 24 -4.82 -0.18 11.51
CA VAL A 24 -3.65 0.20 12.30
C VAL A 24 -3.37 -0.81 13.39
N VAL A 25 -4.37 -1.25 14.15
CA VAL A 25 -4.20 -2.27 15.20
C VAL A 25 -3.69 -3.58 14.60
N SER A 26 -4.28 -4.03 13.49
CA SER A 26 -3.83 -5.23 12.78
C SER A 26 -2.37 -5.09 12.31
N MET A 27 -1.98 -3.93 11.79
CA MET A 27 -0.61 -3.64 11.37
C MET A 27 0.37 -3.69 12.53
N VAL A 28 0.00 -3.14 13.70
CA VAL A 28 0.85 -3.17 14.90
C VAL A 28 1.08 -4.62 15.35
N LEU A 29 0.03 -5.45 15.37
CA LEU A 29 0.15 -6.88 15.71
C LEU A 29 1.07 -7.63 14.74
N ASP A 30 0.97 -7.33 13.44
CA ASP A 30 1.86 -7.90 12.43
C ASP A 30 3.32 -7.52 12.66
N HIS A 31 3.58 -6.25 12.95
CA HIS A 31 4.94 -5.77 13.22
C HIS A 31 5.53 -6.35 14.52
N ILE A 32 4.72 -6.52 15.56
CA ILE A 32 5.16 -7.19 16.79
C ILE A 32 5.60 -8.63 16.47
N TYR A 33 4.80 -9.36 15.69
CA TYR A 33 5.18 -10.71 15.28
C TYR A 33 6.39 -10.70 14.35
N TYR A 34 6.45 -9.78 13.40
CA TYR A 34 7.53 -9.65 12.43
C TYR A 34 8.90 -9.43 13.10
N PHE A 35 8.95 -8.55 14.11
CA PHE A 35 10.19 -8.23 14.80
C PHE A 35 10.56 -9.18 15.93
N PHE A 36 9.59 -9.74 16.64
CA PHE A 36 9.81 -10.51 17.86
C PHE A 36 9.35 -11.98 17.76
N GLY A 37 8.77 -12.41 16.66
CA GLY A 37 8.30 -13.79 16.48
C GLY A 37 9.40 -14.85 16.61
N TYR A 38 10.66 -14.50 16.31
CA TYR A 38 11.81 -15.39 16.48
C TYR A 38 12.07 -15.80 17.93
N THR A 39 11.58 -15.05 18.91
CA THR A 39 11.72 -15.37 20.35
C THR A 39 10.84 -16.55 20.79
N GLY A 40 9.88 -16.95 19.95
CA GLY A 40 8.89 -17.97 20.29
C GLY A 40 7.82 -17.53 21.30
N CYS A 41 7.94 -16.31 21.86
CA CYS A 41 6.99 -15.79 22.86
C CYS A 41 5.73 -15.20 22.23
N ILE A 42 5.78 -14.83 20.94
CA ILE A 42 4.65 -14.18 20.26
C ILE A 42 3.81 -15.23 19.52
N PRO A 43 2.51 -15.32 19.80
CA PRO A 43 1.65 -16.30 19.16
C PRO A 43 1.44 -15.99 17.68
N THR A 44 1.37 -17.02 16.84
CA THR A 44 1.25 -16.93 15.38
C THR A 44 -0.05 -16.25 14.92
N TRP A 45 -1.10 -16.23 15.74
CA TRP A 45 -2.34 -15.53 15.38
C TRP A 45 -2.15 -14.03 15.20
N CYS A 46 -1.13 -13.41 15.81
CA CYS A 46 -0.79 -12.01 15.61
C CYS A 46 -0.47 -11.73 14.12
N SER A 47 0.29 -12.61 13.46
CA SER A 47 0.57 -12.49 12.02
C SER A 47 -0.67 -12.78 11.17
N MET A 48 -1.53 -13.73 11.59
CA MET A 48 -2.75 -14.03 10.86
C MET A 48 -3.71 -12.83 10.84
N VAL A 49 -3.91 -12.19 11.99
CA VAL A 49 -4.71 -10.96 12.10
C VAL A 49 -4.01 -9.81 11.38
N GLY A 50 -2.70 -9.72 11.46
CA GLY A 50 -1.88 -8.71 10.83
C GLY A 50 -2.04 -8.64 9.31
N ARG A 51 -2.24 -9.79 8.65
CA ARG A 51 -2.48 -9.87 7.20
C ARG A 51 -3.74 -9.12 6.74
N LEU A 52 -4.68 -8.85 7.62
CA LEU A 52 -5.87 -8.04 7.31
C LEU A 52 -5.52 -6.54 7.13
N ALA A 53 -4.41 -6.08 7.67
CA ALA A 53 -4.01 -4.67 7.58
C ALA A 53 -3.86 -4.22 6.12
N ALA A 54 -3.17 -5.00 5.29
CA ALA A 54 -2.89 -4.65 3.90
C ALA A 54 -4.17 -4.40 3.06
N PRO A 55 -5.14 -5.33 2.99
CA PRO A 55 -6.35 -5.11 2.22
C PRO A 55 -7.22 -3.98 2.79
N LEU A 56 -7.25 -3.80 4.12
CA LEU A 56 -8.00 -2.71 4.74
C LEU A 56 -7.40 -1.33 4.40
N PHE A 57 -6.08 -1.18 4.50
CA PHE A 57 -5.42 0.05 4.08
C PHE A 57 -5.56 0.30 2.59
N LEU A 58 -5.47 -0.73 1.75
CA LEU A 58 -5.67 -0.61 0.32
C LEU A 58 -7.08 -0.13 0.00
N PHE A 59 -8.10 -0.68 0.65
CA PHE A 59 -9.48 -0.24 0.49
C PHE A 59 -9.62 1.24 0.84
N CYS A 60 -9.15 1.67 2.03
CA CYS A 60 -9.21 3.05 2.46
C CYS A 60 -8.41 4.00 1.53
N LEU A 61 -7.28 3.52 0.98
CA LEU A 61 -6.46 4.27 0.05
C LEU A 61 -7.19 4.54 -1.27
N VAL A 62 -7.77 3.49 -1.86
CA VAL A 62 -8.50 3.59 -3.13
C VAL A 62 -9.75 4.43 -2.96
N GLU A 63 -10.52 4.20 -1.91
CA GLU A 63 -11.72 4.98 -1.60
C GLU A 63 -11.38 6.46 -1.42
N GLY A 64 -10.35 6.77 -0.64
CA GLY A 64 -9.85 8.13 -0.47
C GLY A 64 -9.38 8.77 -1.76
N PHE A 65 -8.74 8.01 -2.67
CA PHE A 65 -8.28 8.51 -3.96
C PHE A 65 -9.44 8.79 -4.92
N VAL A 66 -10.45 7.94 -4.95
CA VAL A 66 -11.63 8.09 -5.81
C VAL A 66 -12.46 9.31 -5.39
N HIS A 67 -12.65 9.51 -4.07
CA HIS A 67 -13.49 10.58 -3.54
C HIS A 67 -12.76 11.92 -3.34
N THR A 68 -11.44 11.98 -3.58
CA THR A 68 -10.70 13.23 -3.39
C THR A 68 -10.91 14.21 -4.55
N SER A 69 -11.09 15.48 -4.24
CA SER A 69 -11.20 16.56 -5.22
C SER A 69 -9.86 16.85 -5.92
N ASN A 70 -8.73 16.61 -5.25
CA ASN A 70 -7.39 16.88 -5.77
C ASN A 70 -6.49 15.66 -5.67
N ARG A 71 -6.54 14.82 -6.70
CA ARG A 71 -5.78 13.56 -6.79
C ARG A 71 -4.27 13.75 -6.73
N LYS A 72 -3.76 14.84 -7.35
CA LYS A 72 -2.31 15.15 -7.31
C LYS A 72 -1.84 15.41 -5.88
N LYS A 73 -2.62 16.17 -5.11
CA LYS A 73 -2.31 16.46 -3.70
C LYS A 73 -2.41 15.21 -2.83
N TYR A 74 -3.40 14.35 -3.11
CA TYR A 74 -3.55 13.06 -2.41
C TYR A 74 -2.36 12.13 -2.70
N PHE A 75 -2.02 11.94 -3.96
CA PHE A 75 -0.86 11.16 -4.38
C PHE A 75 0.42 11.68 -3.73
N PHE A 76 0.65 12.99 -3.77
CA PHE A 76 1.84 13.61 -3.20
C PHE A 76 1.95 13.35 -1.68
N ARG A 77 0.84 13.37 -0.94
CA ARG A 77 0.82 13.03 0.50
C ARG A 77 1.25 11.58 0.75
N VAL A 78 0.73 10.64 -0.02
CA VAL A 78 1.10 9.23 0.10
C VAL A 78 2.57 9.04 -0.30
N TRP A 79 3.03 9.71 -1.35
CA TRP A 79 4.41 9.66 -1.82
C TRP A 79 5.40 10.24 -0.79
N VAL A 80 5.09 11.37 -0.17
CA VAL A 80 5.91 11.99 0.88
C VAL A 80 6.07 11.09 2.09
N LEU A 81 5.12 10.21 2.37
CA LEU A 81 5.26 9.20 3.43
C LEU A 81 6.07 7.97 2.96
N ALA A 82 5.89 7.57 1.70
CA ALA A 82 6.56 6.39 1.15
C ALA A 82 8.04 6.64 0.83
N ALA A 83 8.40 7.80 0.29
CA ALA A 83 9.75 8.11 -0.16
C ALA A 83 10.78 8.12 0.98
N PRO A 84 10.56 8.78 2.13
CA PRO A 84 11.50 8.71 3.25
C PRO A 84 11.65 7.30 3.82
N MET A 85 10.56 6.54 3.87
CA MET A 85 10.60 5.15 4.35
C MET A 85 11.41 4.26 3.41
N GLY A 86 11.23 4.40 2.09
CA GLY A 86 12.04 3.70 1.10
C GLY A 86 13.53 4.09 1.18
N LEU A 87 13.82 5.37 1.36
CA LEU A 87 15.17 5.87 1.51
C LEU A 87 15.85 5.36 2.79
N LEU A 88 15.10 5.34 3.91
CA LEU A 88 15.56 4.78 5.17
C LEU A 88 15.94 3.30 5.01
N LEU A 89 15.06 2.49 4.42
CA LEU A 89 15.31 1.07 4.17
C LEU A 89 16.51 0.86 3.24
N PHE A 90 16.67 1.70 2.23
CA PHE A 90 17.83 1.66 1.34
C PHE A 90 19.14 1.90 2.11
N PHE A 91 19.23 2.94 2.94
CA PHE A 91 20.41 3.21 3.75
C PHE A 91 20.67 2.14 4.80
N MET A 92 19.64 1.58 5.41
CA MET A 92 19.78 0.47 6.35
C MET A 92 20.36 -0.77 5.67
N ARG A 93 19.92 -1.07 4.45
CA ARG A 93 20.46 -2.18 3.66
C ARG A 93 21.92 -1.96 3.27
N TYR A 94 22.26 -0.79 2.75
CA TYR A 94 23.63 -0.47 2.36
C TYR A 94 24.60 -0.34 3.55
N GLY A 95 24.12 0.18 4.69
CA GLY A 95 24.92 0.33 5.91
C GLY A 95 25.05 -0.96 6.73
N GLY A 96 24.38 -2.04 6.35
CA GLY A 96 24.36 -3.29 7.11
C GLY A 96 23.74 -3.15 8.51
N TRP A 97 23.03 -2.04 8.76
CA TRP A 97 22.43 -1.77 10.06
C TRP A 97 21.17 -2.62 10.23
N PHE A 98 21.00 -3.15 11.43
CA PHE A 98 19.85 -4.01 11.77
C PHE A 98 19.76 -5.36 11.05
N THR A 99 20.85 -5.82 10.42
CA THR A 99 20.94 -7.22 10.01
C THR A 99 21.18 -8.09 11.25
N ARG A 100 20.27 -9.02 11.50
CA ARG A 100 20.43 -10.02 12.54
C ARG A 100 21.41 -11.13 12.09
N PRO A 101 22.02 -11.86 13.05
CA PRO A 101 22.89 -13.00 12.72
C PRO A 101 22.20 -14.11 11.93
N ASP A 102 20.86 -14.18 11.98
CA ASP A 102 20.01 -15.11 11.23
C ASP A 102 19.74 -14.66 9.78
N GLY A 103 20.35 -13.56 9.32
CA GLY A 103 20.16 -13.00 7.98
C GLY A 103 18.83 -12.23 7.81
N PHE A 104 18.07 -12.04 8.88
CA PHE A 104 16.84 -11.27 8.82
C PHE A 104 17.12 -9.80 8.52
N TYR A 105 16.42 -9.28 7.52
CA TYR A 105 16.45 -7.88 7.12
C TYR A 105 14.99 -7.33 7.13
N PRO A 106 14.73 -6.18 7.75
CA PRO A 106 13.39 -5.60 7.76
C PRO A 106 13.04 -5.06 6.38
N GLU A 107 12.25 -5.81 5.63
CA GLU A 107 11.65 -5.38 4.35
C GLU A 107 10.20 -4.93 4.59
N ASN A 108 9.95 -3.64 4.54
CA ASN A 108 8.59 -3.11 4.59
C ASN A 108 8.36 -2.14 3.41
N SER A 109 7.92 -2.70 2.28
CA SER A 109 7.65 -1.95 1.04
C SER A 109 6.17 -1.62 0.85
N MET A 110 5.30 -1.80 1.86
CA MET A 110 3.85 -1.63 1.75
C MET A 110 3.45 -0.23 1.24
N LEU A 111 4.11 0.82 1.76
CA LEU A 111 3.84 2.20 1.31
C LEU A 111 4.25 2.41 -0.15
N SER A 112 5.36 1.85 -0.59
CA SER A 112 5.79 1.89 -1.99
C SER A 112 4.80 1.17 -2.91
N THR A 113 4.27 0.04 -2.47
CA THR A 113 3.20 -0.68 -3.19
C THR A 113 1.94 0.18 -3.33
N PHE A 114 1.57 0.95 -2.31
CA PHE A 114 0.43 1.87 -2.38
C PHE A 114 0.65 2.98 -3.42
N VAL A 115 1.84 3.55 -3.49
CA VAL A 115 2.18 4.54 -4.53
C VAL A 115 2.06 3.93 -5.92
N LEU A 116 2.60 2.72 -6.13
CA LEU A 116 2.51 2.01 -7.40
C LEU A 116 1.06 1.73 -7.79
N LEU A 117 0.22 1.28 -6.84
CA LEU A 117 -1.20 1.02 -7.09
C LEU A 117 -1.97 2.29 -7.50
N LEU A 118 -1.67 3.43 -6.87
CA LEU A 118 -2.27 4.71 -7.27
C LEU A 118 -1.85 5.11 -8.69
N LEU A 119 -0.60 4.87 -9.07
CA LEU A 119 -0.12 5.10 -10.44
C LEU A 119 -0.79 4.17 -11.45
N PHE A 120 -0.94 2.88 -11.13
CA PHE A 120 -1.70 1.94 -11.96
C PHE A 120 -3.14 2.39 -12.15
N TYR A 121 -3.81 2.76 -11.06
CA TYR A 121 -5.19 3.24 -11.14
C TYR A 121 -5.30 4.48 -12.03
N GLN A 122 -4.40 5.44 -11.89
CA GLN A 122 -4.37 6.63 -12.73
C GLN A 122 -4.08 6.29 -14.21
N GLY A 123 -3.20 5.33 -14.46
CA GLY A 123 -2.91 4.82 -15.80
C GLY A 123 -4.14 4.21 -16.46
N PHE A 124 -4.88 3.36 -15.75
CA PHE A 124 -6.12 2.77 -16.25
C PHE A 124 -7.19 3.81 -16.55
N GLU A 125 -7.35 4.83 -15.71
CA GLU A 125 -8.28 5.93 -15.99
C GLU A 125 -7.90 6.71 -17.25
N TRP A 126 -6.61 6.91 -17.49
CA TRP A 126 -6.14 7.56 -18.71
C TRP A 126 -6.41 6.70 -19.94
N ILE A 127 -6.24 5.39 -19.85
CA ILE A 127 -6.58 4.44 -20.92
C ILE A 127 -8.07 4.44 -21.19
N ALA A 128 -8.89 4.49 -20.15
CA ALA A 128 -10.36 4.56 -20.28
C ALA A 128 -10.85 5.94 -20.81
N SER A 129 -9.99 6.95 -20.88
CA SER A 129 -10.36 8.27 -21.38
C SER A 129 -10.54 8.24 -22.90
N ARG A 130 -11.51 9.02 -23.42
CA ARG A 130 -11.74 9.12 -24.87
C ARG A 130 -10.70 9.98 -25.63
N ARG A 131 -9.67 10.49 -24.95
CA ARG A 131 -8.63 11.34 -25.56
C ARG A 131 -7.41 10.47 -25.92
N ALA A 132 -7.07 10.39 -27.20
CA ALA A 132 -5.96 9.57 -27.70
C ALA A 132 -4.63 9.85 -26.97
N SER A 133 -4.30 11.12 -26.71
CA SER A 133 -3.07 11.48 -25.99
C SER A 133 -3.02 10.92 -24.57
N LYS A 134 -4.14 10.89 -23.85
CA LYS A 134 -4.22 10.29 -22.51
C LYS A 134 -4.12 8.76 -22.56
N VAL A 135 -4.73 8.13 -23.57
CA VAL A 135 -4.64 6.68 -23.77
C VAL A 135 -3.20 6.26 -23.99
N VAL A 136 -2.48 6.95 -24.87
CA VAL A 136 -1.05 6.66 -25.11
C VAL A 136 -0.22 6.84 -23.85
N LEU A 137 -0.44 7.94 -23.10
CA LEU A 137 0.28 8.20 -21.85
C LEU A 137 -0.04 7.15 -20.77
N GLY A 138 -1.30 6.74 -20.67
CA GLY A 138 -1.74 5.68 -19.73
C GLY A 138 -1.12 4.33 -20.06
N LEU A 139 -1.10 3.94 -21.34
CA LEU A 139 -0.45 2.73 -21.80
C LEU A 139 1.05 2.75 -21.51
N ALA A 140 1.74 3.85 -21.84
CA ALA A 140 3.16 4.02 -21.56
C ALA A 140 3.45 3.90 -20.05
N LEU A 141 2.64 4.50 -19.19
CA LEU A 141 2.78 4.41 -17.75
C LEU A 141 2.60 2.98 -17.25
N VAL A 142 1.54 2.29 -17.65
CA VAL A 142 1.27 0.90 -17.24
C VAL A 142 2.38 -0.04 -17.70
N VAL A 143 2.80 0.07 -18.95
CA VAL A 143 3.91 -0.74 -19.50
C VAL A 143 5.20 -0.46 -18.74
N PHE A 144 5.53 0.79 -18.46
CA PHE A 144 6.69 1.16 -17.66
C PHE A 144 6.65 0.52 -16.26
N LEU A 145 5.52 0.63 -15.55
CA LEU A 145 5.36 0.07 -14.21
C LEU A 145 5.46 -1.46 -14.17
N VAL A 146 5.04 -2.14 -15.24
CA VAL A 146 5.17 -3.61 -15.37
C VAL A 146 6.60 -4.02 -15.73
N LEU A 147 7.25 -3.30 -16.63
CA LEU A 147 8.59 -3.67 -17.10
C LEU A 147 9.70 -3.25 -16.14
N TRP A 148 9.51 -2.15 -15.40
CA TRP A 148 10.54 -1.62 -14.50
C TRP A 148 11.06 -2.63 -13.47
N PRO A 149 10.21 -3.37 -12.72
CA PRO A 149 10.68 -4.39 -11.79
C PRO A 149 11.46 -5.52 -12.46
N GLN A 150 11.07 -5.90 -13.68
CA GLN A 150 11.75 -6.92 -14.45
C GLN A 150 13.14 -6.47 -14.90
N LEU A 151 13.27 -5.23 -15.33
CA LEU A 151 14.54 -4.63 -15.71
C LEU A 151 15.45 -4.40 -14.50
N ALA A 152 14.91 -3.86 -13.42
CA ALA A 152 15.64 -3.64 -12.18
C ALA A 152 16.15 -4.96 -11.57
N GLY A 153 15.33 -6.02 -11.55
CA GLY A 153 15.73 -7.35 -11.11
C GLY A 153 16.85 -7.98 -11.96
N ARG A 154 16.87 -7.71 -13.28
CA ARG A 154 17.96 -8.17 -14.14
C ARG A 154 19.25 -7.38 -13.96
N CYS A 155 19.14 -6.08 -13.64
CA CYS A 155 20.33 -5.26 -13.33
C CYS A 155 21.02 -5.71 -12.03
N THR A 156 20.29 -6.20 -11.03
CA THR A 156 20.87 -6.76 -9.80
C THR A 156 21.59 -8.10 -10.04
N LEU A 157 21.23 -8.85 -11.11
CA LEU A 157 21.93 -10.07 -11.52
C LEU A 157 23.27 -9.78 -12.22
N LEU A 158 23.50 -8.56 -12.72
CA LEU A 158 24.75 -8.12 -13.33
C LEU A 158 25.80 -7.66 -12.31
N PHE A 159 25.41 -7.47 -11.06
CA PHE A 159 26.32 -7.22 -9.93
C PHE A 159 26.12 -8.34 -8.91
N PRO A 160 26.80 -9.49 -9.07
CA PRO A 160 26.79 -10.55 -8.05
C PRO A 160 27.38 -9.97 -6.76
N GLN A 161 26.61 -10.06 -5.68
CA GLN A 161 27.08 -9.73 -4.32
C GLN A 161 28.00 -10.80 -3.81
#